data_ef6c76aa9be49e3767a18103ce0389ac
#
_entry.id   ef6c76aa9be49e3767a18103ce0389ac
#
_cell.length_a   1.000
_cell.length_b   1.000
_cell.length_c   1.000
_cell.angle_alpha   90.00
_cell.angle_beta   90.00
_cell.angle_gamma   90.00
#
_symmetry.space_group_name_H-M   'P 1'
#
loop_
_entity.id
_entity.type
_entity.pdbx_description
1 polymer ?
#
loop_
_entity_poly.entity_id
_entity_poly.type
_entity_poly.pdbx_seq_one_letter_code
_entity_poly.pdbx_strand_id
1 'polypeptide(L)'
;MPKRIIPVSSGKGGVGKTTVATNFALSLSRFAPTILVDLDTGTSSVRSSIGVPVAHDLYHFFRKGRRLDECVTRLPDSWDPDGLYRGFGFVAGPLHLIEEVTNFGPEKKARLCDAINELPADYVILDMKAGLDANVVDFLPWSNSGILVFTPHLPSATLAASDIVKAILFRKLRIVFSPSSPFYAQVKDPRTTTLLVNDLLDEVEDVYEPGLPNLDAFLVDLAAALGDHPVLDQVARTVEHFRVHYVLNSFNGVDEAFDTAVRPFVENLVSTVSERMTLTNLGWVVRSDEIHQGNCRKRPVLLAPPDGRPASRPTRGERELDALIRETAGLAADPRPRKPVLPVPTRPDPESALARELDALNRMYHRRGNRDDPRDNFDYLTARALHLLGRARPSEFGTARLVGP
;
A
#
# COMPACT_ATOMS: atom_id res chain seq x y z
N MET A 1 13.09 -15.21 -6.24
CA MET A 1 12.66 -13.84 -6.59
C MET A 1 13.04 -12.91 -5.43
N PRO A 2 13.31 -11.61 -5.64
CA PRO A 2 13.54 -10.71 -4.52
C PRO A 2 12.27 -10.61 -3.69
N LYS A 3 12.42 -10.64 -2.36
CA LYS A 3 11.32 -10.46 -1.40
C LYS A 3 10.51 -9.21 -1.69
N ARG A 4 9.19 -9.28 -1.57
CA ARG A 4 8.26 -8.16 -1.74
C ARG A 4 7.60 -7.82 -0.42
N ILE A 5 7.75 -6.59 0.01
CA ILE A 5 7.12 -6.04 1.20
C ILE A 5 6.02 -5.10 0.73
N ILE A 6 4.78 -5.36 1.13
CA ILE A 6 3.58 -4.67 0.65
C ILE A 6 2.84 -4.11 1.86
N PRO A 7 3.05 -2.84 2.20
CA PRO A 7 2.27 -2.17 3.23
C PRO A 7 0.81 -1.97 2.76
N VAL A 8 -0.14 -2.27 3.64
CA VAL A 8 -1.56 -1.99 3.46
C VAL A 8 -1.96 -0.93 4.47
N SER A 9 -2.43 0.21 4.00
CA SER A 9 -2.75 1.37 4.81
C SER A 9 -4.13 1.94 4.50
N SER A 10 -4.62 2.82 5.36
CA SER A 10 -5.90 3.52 5.18
C SER A 10 -5.87 4.86 5.88
N GLY A 11 -6.56 5.84 5.32
CA GLY A 11 -6.67 7.17 5.91
C GLY A 11 -7.40 7.21 7.25
N LYS A 12 -8.35 6.29 7.46
CA LYS A 12 -9.12 6.17 8.71
C LYS A 12 -9.35 4.74 9.13
N GLY A 13 -9.63 4.54 10.40
CA GLY A 13 -10.08 3.26 10.95
C GLY A 13 -11.47 2.87 10.44
N GLY A 14 -11.79 1.58 10.46
CA GLY A 14 -13.12 1.07 10.11
C GLY A 14 -13.37 0.84 8.62
N VAL A 15 -12.44 1.17 7.72
CA VAL A 15 -12.59 0.95 6.27
C VAL A 15 -12.36 -0.50 5.83
N GLY A 16 -12.04 -1.40 6.75
CA GLY A 16 -11.80 -2.83 6.47
C GLY A 16 -10.37 -3.16 6.02
N LYS A 17 -9.39 -2.31 6.31
CA LYS A 17 -7.97 -2.49 5.97
C LYS A 17 -7.45 -3.88 6.36
N THR A 18 -7.61 -4.29 7.62
CA THR A 18 -7.17 -5.61 8.13
C THR A 18 -7.87 -6.77 7.43
N THR A 19 -9.17 -6.63 7.13
CA THR A 19 -9.91 -7.64 6.35
C THR A 19 -9.32 -7.81 4.96
N VAL A 20 -9.00 -6.70 4.29
CA VAL A 20 -8.33 -6.72 2.97
C VAL A 20 -6.93 -7.31 3.10
N ALA A 21 -6.11 -6.83 4.04
CA ALA A 21 -4.73 -7.29 4.23
C ALA A 21 -4.67 -8.81 4.52
N THR A 22 -5.55 -9.29 5.40
CA THR A 22 -5.60 -10.71 5.79
C THR A 22 -5.98 -11.62 4.63
N ASN A 23 -7.08 -11.33 3.94
CA ASN A 23 -7.53 -12.16 2.83
C ASN A 23 -6.60 -12.03 1.60
N PHE A 24 -6.03 -10.87 1.36
CA PHE A 24 -5.01 -10.68 0.34
C PHE A 24 -3.76 -11.52 0.62
N ALA A 25 -3.25 -11.52 1.86
CA ALA A 25 -2.11 -12.35 2.26
C ALA A 25 -2.41 -13.84 2.13
N LEU A 26 -3.62 -14.28 2.50
CA LEU A 26 -4.09 -15.65 2.29
C LEU A 26 -4.12 -16.00 0.79
N SER A 27 -4.72 -15.16 -0.04
CA SER A 27 -4.78 -15.42 -1.48
C SER A 27 -3.38 -15.47 -2.11
N LEU A 28 -2.46 -14.57 -1.73
CA LEU A 28 -1.06 -14.60 -2.16
C LEU A 28 -0.32 -15.87 -1.74
N SER A 29 -0.61 -16.40 -0.55
CA SER A 29 0.08 -17.58 -0.01
C SER A 29 -0.15 -18.86 -0.81
N ARG A 30 -1.14 -18.85 -1.69
CA ARG A 30 -1.39 -19.95 -2.64
C ARG A 30 -0.35 -20.01 -3.77
N PHE A 31 0.42 -18.93 -3.94
CA PHE A 31 1.45 -18.81 -5.01
C PHE A 31 2.86 -18.89 -4.44
N ALA A 32 3.09 -18.30 -3.28
CA ALA A 32 4.40 -18.22 -2.67
C ALA A 32 4.29 -18.03 -1.16
N PRO A 33 5.30 -18.42 -0.38
CA PRO A 33 5.33 -18.18 1.06
C PRO A 33 5.05 -16.72 1.38
N THR A 34 3.99 -16.48 2.19
CA THR A 34 3.51 -15.14 2.52
C THR A 34 3.32 -15.00 4.03
N ILE A 35 3.86 -13.93 4.60
CA ILE A 35 3.69 -13.60 6.02
C ILE A 35 3.00 -12.24 6.14
N LEU A 36 1.91 -12.22 6.92
CA LEU A 36 1.22 -11.00 7.33
C LEU A 36 1.79 -10.54 8.68
N VAL A 37 2.21 -9.27 8.78
CA VAL A 37 2.70 -8.68 10.02
C VAL A 37 1.74 -7.57 10.47
N ASP A 38 1.21 -7.70 11.69
CA ASP A 38 0.30 -6.74 12.30
C ASP A 38 1.09 -5.59 12.93
N LEU A 39 1.12 -4.46 12.27
CA LEU A 39 1.72 -3.21 12.75
C LEU A 39 0.69 -2.22 13.29
N ASP A 40 -0.59 -2.62 13.40
CA ASP A 40 -1.60 -1.85 14.12
C ASP A 40 -1.48 -2.13 15.63
N THR A 41 -0.50 -1.48 16.22
CA THR A 41 -0.06 -1.71 17.62
C THR A 41 -1.06 -1.24 18.67
N GLY A 42 -2.16 -0.61 18.24
CA GLY A 42 -3.22 -0.12 19.15
C GLY A 42 -4.29 -1.15 19.49
N THR A 43 -4.64 -2.04 18.55
CA THR A 43 -5.83 -2.91 18.67
C THR A 43 -5.59 -4.38 18.37
N SER A 44 -4.36 -4.78 17.95
CA SER A 44 -4.07 -6.17 17.50
C SER A 44 -5.14 -6.71 16.53
N SER A 45 -5.31 -5.98 15.43
CA SER A 45 -6.42 -6.17 14.49
C SER A 45 -6.38 -7.52 13.77
N VAL A 46 -5.19 -8.06 13.47
CA VAL A 46 -5.03 -9.36 12.83
C VAL A 46 -5.47 -10.49 13.78
N ARG A 47 -5.15 -10.41 15.08
CA ARG A 47 -5.60 -11.38 16.08
C ARG A 47 -7.14 -11.40 16.22
N SER A 48 -7.77 -10.27 16.00
CA SER A 48 -9.23 -10.16 15.98
C SER A 48 -9.85 -10.73 14.71
N SER A 49 -9.09 -10.74 13.60
CA SER A 49 -9.54 -11.27 12.31
C SER A 49 -9.28 -12.77 12.14
N ILE A 50 -8.21 -13.30 12.80
CA ILE A 50 -7.83 -14.73 12.73
C ILE A 50 -7.86 -15.29 14.14
N GLY A 51 -8.87 -16.10 14.46
CA GLY A 51 -9.10 -16.68 15.79
C GLY A 51 -8.16 -17.84 16.14
N VAL A 52 -7.01 -17.96 15.55
CA VAL A 52 -6.00 -18.97 15.85
C VAL A 52 -5.20 -18.54 17.09
N PRO A 53 -4.95 -19.47 18.05
CA PRO A 53 -4.13 -19.17 19.22
C PRO A 53 -2.72 -18.73 18.83
N VAL A 54 -2.26 -17.63 19.40
CA VAL A 54 -0.94 -17.05 19.15
C VAL A 54 -0.05 -17.26 20.37
N ALA A 55 1.03 -18.00 20.20
CA ALA A 55 2.00 -18.25 21.27
C ALA A 55 2.97 -17.09 21.47
N HIS A 56 3.44 -16.52 20.38
CA HIS A 56 4.38 -15.41 20.38
C HIS A 56 3.94 -14.35 19.41
N ASP A 57 4.14 -13.08 19.76
CA ASP A 57 3.71 -11.90 19.03
C ASP A 57 4.81 -10.82 19.05
N LEU A 58 4.52 -9.62 18.56
CA LEU A 58 5.48 -8.50 18.56
C LEU A 58 5.97 -8.10 19.96
N TYR A 59 5.21 -8.39 21.04
CA TYR A 59 5.73 -8.18 22.40
C TYR A 59 6.94 -9.08 22.66
N HIS A 60 6.87 -10.34 22.24
CA HIS A 60 7.97 -11.29 22.43
C HIS A 60 9.21 -10.89 21.64
N PHE A 61 9.02 -10.34 20.43
CA PHE A 61 10.11 -9.78 19.63
C PHE A 61 10.77 -8.58 20.32
N PHE A 62 10.00 -7.58 20.75
CA PHE A 62 10.55 -6.34 21.30
C PHE A 62 11.09 -6.47 22.72
N ARG A 63 10.36 -7.20 23.58
CA ARG A 63 10.64 -7.26 25.03
C ARG A 63 11.35 -8.54 25.48
N LYS A 64 11.16 -9.64 24.78
CA LYS A 64 11.74 -10.93 25.15
C LYS A 64 12.93 -11.33 24.28
N GLY A 65 13.31 -10.49 23.30
CA GLY A 65 14.44 -10.72 22.42
C GLY A 65 14.29 -11.91 21.47
N ARG A 66 13.05 -12.39 21.28
CA ARG A 66 12.80 -13.45 20.31
C ARG A 66 13.04 -12.96 18.88
N ARG A 67 13.39 -13.86 18.00
CA ARG A 67 13.45 -13.57 16.56
C ARG A 67 12.02 -13.41 15.99
N LEU A 68 11.87 -12.61 14.93
CA LEU A 68 10.56 -12.35 14.36
C LEU A 68 9.95 -13.59 13.68
N ASP A 69 10.80 -14.46 13.10
CA ASP A 69 10.36 -15.72 12.51
C ASP A 69 9.81 -16.72 13.56
N GLU A 70 10.30 -16.67 14.81
CA GLU A 70 9.76 -17.46 15.93
C GLU A 70 8.38 -16.94 16.42
N CYS A 71 8.02 -15.71 16.03
CA CYS A 71 6.73 -15.12 16.34
C CYS A 71 5.67 -15.43 15.26
N VAL A 72 6.04 -16.12 14.19
CA VAL A 72 5.11 -16.47 13.12
C VAL A 72 4.16 -17.58 13.57
N THR A 73 2.86 -17.29 13.56
CA THR A 73 1.79 -18.25 13.77
C THR A 73 1.34 -18.82 12.42
N ARG A 74 1.19 -20.14 12.33
CA ARG A 74 0.67 -20.85 11.15
C ARG A 74 -0.77 -21.26 11.35
N LEU A 75 -1.50 -21.51 10.27
CA LEU A 75 -2.85 -22.05 10.35
C LEU A 75 -2.78 -23.51 10.81
N PRO A 76 -3.70 -23.96 11.69
CA PRO A 76 -3.85 -25.38 12.01
C PRO A 76 -4.50 -26.12 10.83
N ASP A 77 -4.18 -27.40 10.65
CA ASP A 77 -4.72 -28.23 9.56
C ASP A 77 -6.26 -28.25 9.51
N SER A 78 -6.92 -28.10 10.67
CA SER A 78 -8.39 -28.01 10.75
C SER A 78 -8.97 -26.75 10.08
N TRP A 79 -8.14 -25.74 9.83
CA TRP A 79 -8.53 -24.49 9.14
C TRP A 79 -8.21 -24.52 7.66
N ASP A 80 -7.27 -25.37 7.24
CA ASP A 80 -6.81 -25.54 5.86
C ASP A 80 -6.66 -27.04 5.52
N PRO A 81 -7.77 -27.82 5.53
CA PRO A 81 -7.72 -29.26 5.32
C PRO A 81 -7.16 -29.65 3.96
N ASP A 82 -7.36 -28.81 2.95
CA ASP A 82 -6.86 -29.03 1.59
C ASP A 82 -5.41 -28.56 1.41
N GLY A 83 -4.84 -27.89 2.42
CA GLY A 83 -3.48 -27.38 2.40
C GLY A 83 -3.22 -26.26 1.39
N LEU A 84 -4.27 -25.52 1.01
CA LEU A 84 -4.20 -24.44 0.03
C LEU A 84 -3.40 -23.23 0.53
N TYR A 85 -3.38 -23.00 1.83
CA TYR A 85 -2.77 -21.86 2.50
C TYR A 85 -1.55 -22.24 3.34
N ARG A 86 -0.92 -23.39 3.07
CA ARG A 86 0.28 -23.87 3.82
C ARG A 86 1.41 -22.84 3.80
N GLY A 87 1.49 -22.02 2.75
CA GLY A 87 2.45 -20.92 2.64
C GLY A 87 2.15 -19.73 3.54
N PHE A 88 0.98 -19.67 4.16
CA PHE A 88 0.55 -18.54 4.98
C PHE A 88 1.08 -18.62 6.42
N GLY A 89 1.46 -17.46 6.95
CA GLY A 89 1.71 -17.24 8.36
C GLY A 89 1.43 -15.80 8.74
N PHE A 90 1.30 -15.54 10.03
CA PHE A 90 1.14 -14.17 10.49
C PHE A 90 1.88 -13.91 11.82
N VAL A 91 2.32 -12.68 12.00
CA VAL A 91 2.83 -12.16 13.27
C VAL A 91 1.79 -11.20 13.82
N ALA A 92 1.24 -11.53 14.98
CA ALA A 92 0.21 -10.71 15.59
C ALA A 92 0.81 -9.51 16.33
N GLY A 93 0.05 -8.41 16.41
CA GLY A 93 0.31 -7.31 17.30
C GLY A 93 0.21 -7.74 18.78
N PRO A 94 0.75 -6.96 19.72
CA PRO A 94 0.69 -7.27 21.15
C PRO A 94 -0.75 -7.17 21.66
N LEU A 95 -1.09 -7.98 22.70
CA LEU A 95 -2.41 -7.96 23.34
C LEU A 95 -2.71 -6.68 24.11
N HIS A 96 -1.68 -6.04 24.62
CA HIS A 96 -1.79 -4.84 25.43
C HIS A 96 -0.97 -3.71 24.82
N LEU A 97 -1.44 -2.49 25.05
CA LEU A 97 -0.70 -1.29 24.67
C LEU A 97 0.66 -1.29 25.35
N ILE A 98 1.71 -1.31 24.59
CA ILE A 98 3.09 -1.24 25.07
C ILE A 98 3.72 -0.01 24.45
N GLU A 99 4.12 0.93 25.29
CA GLU A 99 4.67 2.21 24.84
C GLU A 99 5.82 2.04 23.84
N GLU A 100 6.65 1.04 24.04
CA GLU A 100 7.77 0.74 23.16
C GLU A 100 7.36 0.16 21.79
N VAL A 101 6.13 -0.30 21.66
CA VAL A 101 5.57 -0.83 20.40
C VAL A 101 4.69 0.22 19.72
N THR A 102 4.17 1.19 20.49
CA THR A 102 3.37 2.29 19.93
C THR A 102 4.21 3.43 19.40
N ASN A 103 5.36 3.69 20.02
CA ASN A 103 6.32 4.71 19.61
C ASN A 103 7.66 4.06 19.26
N PHE A 104 7.81 3.66 18.01
CA PHE A 104 9.08 3.13 17.51
C PHE A 104 10.13 4.25 17.45
N GLY A 105 11.09 4.23 18.36
CA GLY A 105 12.33 4.99 18.16
C GLY A 105 13.13 4.45 16.95
N PRO A 106 14.04 5.23 16.39
CA PRO A 106 14.81 4.87 15.19
C PRO A 106 15.47 3.49 15.24
N GLU A 107 16.08 3.14 16.39
CA GLU A 107 16.74 1.84 16.58
C GLU A 107 15.75 0.66 16.52
N LYS A 108 14.56 0.82 17.11
CA LYS A 108 13.55 -0.23 17.10
C LYS A 108 12.94 -0.38 15.71
N LYS A 109 12.76 0.72 14.97
CA LYS A 109 12.35 0.70 13.56
C LYS A 109 13.36 -0.06 12.72
N ALA A 110 14.64 0.29 12.83
CA ALA A 110 15.71 -0.37 12.09
C ALA A 110 15.74 -1.88 12.39
N ARG A 111 15.70 -2.26 13.67
CA ARG A 111 15.64 -3.67 14.10
C ARG A 111 14.44 -4.41 13.53
N LEU A 112 13.24 -3.78 13.51
CA LEU A 112 12.06 -4.41 12.95
C LEU A 112 12.18 -4.54 11.42
N CYS A 113 12.71 -3.53 10.75
CA CYS A 113 12.96 -3.55 9.31
C CYS A 113 13.90 -4.69 8.92
N ASP A 114 15.02 -4.84 9.64
CA ASP A 114 15.96 -5.93 9.40
C ASP A 114 15.29 -7.29 9.63
N ALA A 115 14.55 -7.44 10.72
CA ALA A 115 13.84 -8.67 11.04
C ALA A 115 12.75 -9.02 10.00
N ILE A 116 12.04 -8.04 9.46
CA ILE A 116 11.06 -8.26 8.36
C ILE A 116 11.79 -8.71 7.08
N ASN A 117 12.96 -8.14 6.80
CA ASN A 117 13.77 -8.56 5.66
C ASN A 117 14.29 -10.00 5.80
N GLU A 118 14.49 -10.48 7.01
CA GLU A 118 14.96 -11.84 7.31
C GLU A 118 13.84 -12.89 7.36
N LEU A 119 12.56 -12.48 7.40
CA LEU A 119 11.44 -13.45 7.44
C LEU A 119 11.53 -14.45 6.28
N PRO A 120 11.26 -15.75 6.52
CA PRO A 120 11.30 -16.78 5.48
C PRO A 120 10.05 -16.76 4.60
N ALA A 121 9.89 -15.69 3.83
CA ALA A 121 8.75 -15.47 2.94
C ALA A 121 9.16 -14.69 1.68
N ASP A 122 8.49 -14.96 0.57
CA ASP A 122 8.63 -14.19 -0.68
C ASP A 122 7.82 -12.90 -0.63
N TYR A 123 6.66 -12.94 0.04
CA TYR A 123 5.80 -11.79 0.27
C TYR A 123 5.63 -11.52 1.77
N VAL A 124 5.80 -10.26 2.15
CA VAL A 124 5.47 -9.80 3.49
C VAL A 124 4.44 -8.68 3.36
N ILE A 125 3.25 -8.92 3.91
CA ILE A 125 2.18 -7.94 3.96
C ILE A 125 2.24 -7.25 5.32
N LEU A 126 2.26 -5.92 5.33
CA LEU A 126 2.23 -5.15 6.57
C LEU A 126 0.83 -4.56 6.75
N ASP A 127 0.10 -5.00 7.77
CA ASP A 127 -1.16 -4.36 8.17
C ASP A 127 -0.83 -3.14 9.03
N MET A 128 -0.87 -1.95 8.40
CA MET A 128 -0.44 -0.71 9.01
C MET A 128 -1.52 -0.14 9.93
N LYS A 129 -1.14 0.68 10.91
CA LYS A 129 -2.09 1.51 11.66
C LYS A 129 -2.84 2.45 10.71
N ALA A 130 -4.10 2.73 10.99
CA ALA A 130 -4.87 3.70 10.21
C ALA A 130 -4.44 5.15 10.51
N GLY A 131 -4.56 6.02 9.52
CA GLY A 131 -4.27 7.45 9.63
C GLY A 131 -2.82 7.82 9.37
N LEU A 132 -2.57 9.12 9.48
CA LEU A 132 -1.24 9.72 9.38
C LEU A 132 -0.52 9.61 10.73
N ASP A 133 0.41 8.71 10.81
CA ASP A 133 1.32 8.53 11.93
C ASP A 133 2.74 8.39 11.36
N ALA A 134 3.74 8.99 12.02
CA ALA A 134 5.12 8.90 11.57
C ALA A 134 5.56 7.44 11.37
N ASN A 135 5.10 6.52 12.20
CA ASN A 135 5.39 5.11 12.04
C ASN A 135 4.77 4.53 10.75
N VAL A 136 3.55 4.94 10.39
CA VAL A 136 2.92 4.53 9.13
C VAL A 136 3.73 5.04 7.95
N VAL A 137 4.02 6.34 7.93
CA VAL A 137 4.73 6.98 6.82
C VAL A 137 6.15 6.42 6.64
N ASP A 138 6.85 6.10 7.73
CA ASP A 138 8.21 5.55 7.67
C ASP A 138 8.28 4.12 7.11
N PHE A 139 7.21 3.32 7.26
CA PHE A 139 7.16 1.97 6.69
C PHE A 139 6.63 1.92 5.25
N LEU A 140 5.85 2.93 4.83
CA LEU A 140 5.24 2.96 3.49
C LEU A 140 6.24 3.22 2.35
N PRO A 141 7.29 4.05 2.49
CA PRO A 141 8.27 4.28 1.42
C PRO A 141 9.14 3.07 1.09
N TRP A 142 9.08 2.01 1.87
CA TRP A 142 9.90 0.81 1.69
C TRP A 142 9.68 0.12 0.35
N SER A 143 8.51 0.31 -0.22
CA SER A 143 8.26 -0.08 -1.60
C SER A 143 7.25 0.87 -2.25
N ASN A 144 7.40 1.14 -3.54
CA ASN A 144 6.33 1.75 -4.35
C ASN A 144 5.11 0.82 -4.48
N SER A 145 4.96 -0.15 -3.58
CA SER A 145 4.00 -1.24 -3.63
C SER A 145 2.96 -1.14 -2.52
N GLY A 146 2.94 -0.01 -1.79
CA GLY A 146 1.92 0.21 -0.77
C GLY A 146 0.52 0.21 -1.38
N ILE A 147 -0.43 -0.39 -0.67
CA ILE A 147 -1.84 -0.47 -1.04
C ILE A 147 -2.65 0.40 -0.10
N LEU A 148 -3.38 1.36 -0.65
CA LEU A 148 -4.37 2.14 0.07
C LEU A 148 -5.73 1.46 0.04
N VAL A 149 -6.38 1.36 1.20
CA VAL A 149 -7.74 0.84 1.31
C VAL A 149 -8.66 1.96 1.78
N PHE A 150 -9.72 2.23 1.01
CA PHE A 150 -10.78 3.12 1.42
C PHE A 150 -12.14 2.62 0.91
N THR A 151 -13.21 3.27 1.32
CA THR A 151 -14.58 2.80 1.06
C THR A 151 -15.46 3.95 0.57
N PRO A 152 -16.37 3.69 -0.38
CA PRO A 152 -17.36 4.66 -0.84
C PRO A 152 -18.25 5.22 0.27
N HIS A 153 -18.46 4.43 1.32
CA HIS A 153 -19.38 4.79 2.41
C HIS A 153 -18.79 5.76 3.45
N LEU A 154 -17.52 6.13 3.34
CA LEU A 154 -16.86 7.02 4.29
C LEU A 154 -16.03 8.08 3.56
N PRO A 155 -16.64 9.18 3.06
CA PRO A 155 -15.93 10.20 2.28
C PRO A 155 -14.70 10.78 2.98
N SER A 156 -14.77 10.94 4.31
CA SER A 156 -13.63 11.42 5.10
C SER A 156 -12.41 10.47 5.11
N ALA A 157 -12.61 9.16 4.84
CA ALA A 157 -11.51 8.23 4.69
C ALA A 157 -10.82 8.36 3.32
N THR A 158 -11.57 8.77 2.31
CA THR A 158 -11.05 9.04 0.97
C THR A 158 -10.11 10.24 0.97
N LEU A 159 -10.51 11.36 1.60
CA LEU A 159 -9.65 12.53 1.72
C LEU A 159 -8.41 12.21 2.56
N ALA A 160 -8.57 11.55 3.71
CA ALA A 160 -7.43 11.13 4.52
C ALA A 160 -6.50 10.12 3.81
N ALA A 161 -6.98 9.38 2.82
CA ALA A 161 -6.13 8.52 2.00
C ALA A 161 -5.23 9.34 1.06
N SER A 162 -5.71 10.45 0.51
CA SER A 162 -4.87 11.36 -0.28
C SER A 162 -3.80 12.05 0.56
N ASP A 163 -4.10 12.40 1.82
CA ASP A 163 -3.11 12.96 2.74
C ASP A 163 -1.96 11.98 3.02
N ILE A 164 -2.28 10.68 3.13
CA ILE A 164 -1.23 9.64 3.24
C ILE A 164 -0.34 9.63 2.00
N VAL A 165 -0.91 9.71 0.80
CA VAL A 165 -0.14 9.75 -0.44
C VAL A 165 0.80 10.95 -0.46
N LYS A 166 0.29 12.13 -0.08
CA LYS A 166 1.07 13.36 0.06
C LYS A 166 2.25 13.14 1.01
N ALA A 167 1.99 12.68 2.22
CA ALA A 167 3.01 12.46 3.24
C ALA A 167 4.09 11.45 2.81
N ILE A 168 3.70 10.33 2.16
CA ILE A 168 4.65 9.33 1.66
C ILE A 168 5.56 9.92 0.59
N LEU A 169 4.99 10.64 -0.38
CA LEU A 169 5.77 11.22 -1.47
C LEU A 169 6.75 12.27 -0.94
N PHE A 170 6.32 13.14 -0.05
CA PHE A 170 7.18 14.14 0.58
C PHE A 170 8.27 13.49 1.42
N ARG A 171 7.93 12.50 2.23
CA ARG A 171 8.93 11.72 2.97
C ARG A 171 9.94 11.08 2.02
N LYS A 172 9.50 10.55 0.89
CA LYS A 172 10.37 9.96 -0.13
C LYS A 172 11.31 11.01 -0.73
N LEU A 173 10.82 12.20 -1.05
CA LEU A 173 11.65 13.29 -1.54
C LEU A 173 12.69 13.69 -0.51
N ARG A 174 12.33 13.86 0.76
CA ARG A 174 13.28 14.17 1.85
C ARG A 174 14.36 13.10 1.98
N ILE A 175 14.02 11.81 1.84
CA ILE A 175 14.99 10.71 1.87
C ILE A 175 15.95 10.80 0.68
N VAL A 176 15.45 11.10 -0.53
CA VAL A 176 16.29 11.24 -1.73
C VAL A 176 17.33 12.33 -1.55
N PHE A 177 17.00 13.43 -0.89
CA PHE A 177 17.87 14.56 -0.64
C PHE A 177 18.57 14.51 0.74
N SER A 178 18.46 13.41 1.47
CA SER A 178 19.16 13.23 2.75
C SER A 178 20.63 12.88 2.55
N PRO A 179 21.50 13.18 3.55
CA PRO A 179 22.93 12.82 3.50
C PRO A 179 23.23 11.34 3.28
N SER A 180 22.28 10.46 3.60
CA SER A 180 22.39 9.00 3.41
C SER A 180 22.07 8.55 2.00
N SER A 181 21.56 9.43 1.15
CA SER A 181 21.18 9.11 -0.23
C SER A 181 22.41 9.04 -1.15
N PRO A 182 22.50 8.05 -2.05
CA PRO A 182 23.53 8.02 -3.08
C PRO A 182 23.51 9.25 -3.99
N PHE A 183 22.33 9.89 -4.17
CA PHE A 183 22.18 11.09 -4.96
C PHE A 183 22.82 12.31 -4.30
N TYR A 184 22.78 12.39 -2.96
CA TYR A 184 23.39 13.50 -2.20
C TYR A 184 24.87 13.68 -2.53
N ALA A 185 25.62 12.59 -2.68
CA ALA A 185 27.04 12.62 -2.99
C ALA A 185 27.34 13.10 -4.45
N GLN A 186 26.35 13.12 -5.33
CA GLN A 186 26.49 13.51 -6.74
C GLN A 186 26.23 15.00 -6.98
N VAL A 187 25.71 15.71 -6.00
CA VAL A 187 25.35 17.14 -6.09
C VAL A 187 26.55 18.00 -5.68
N LYS A 188 26.83 19.08 -6.45
CA LYS A 188 28.00 19.96 -6.19
C LYS A 188 27.96 20.67 -4.84
N ASP A 189 26.76 21.09 -4.40
CA ASP A 189 26.52 21.69 -3.09
C ASP A 189 25.32 21.01 -2.41
N PRO A 190 25.55 19.81 -1.84
CA PRO A 190 24.45 19.02 -1.33
C PRO A 190 23.76 19.65 -0.11
N ARG A 191 24.46 20.41 0.71
CA ARG A 191 23.86 21.03 1.91
C ARG A 191 22.88 22.14 1.53
N THR A 192 23.29 23.08 0.73
CA THR A 192 22.44 24.20 0.28
C THR A 192 21.27 23.67 -0.54
N THR A 193 21.50 22.67 -1.42
CA THR A 193 20.44 22.03 -2.20
C THR A 193 19.42 21.34 -1.32
N THR A 194 19.85 20.60 -0.28
CA THR A 194 18.95 19.93 0.67
C THR A 194 18.11 20.94 1.45
N LEU A 195 18.71 22.03 1.92
CA LEU A 195 17.97 23.08 2.62
C LEU A 195 16.91 23.70 1.71
N LEU A 196 17.28 24.11 0.51
CA LEU A 196 16.34 24.68 -0.47
C LEU A 196 15.18 23.72 -0.79
N VAL A 197 15.48 22.44 -1.03
CA VAL A 197 14.43 21.44 -1.32
C VAL A 197 13.51 21.24 -0.10
N ASN A 198 14.06 21.21 1.11
CA ASN A 198 13.24 21.07 2.31
C ASN A 198 12.39 22.31 2.55
N ASP A 199 12.94 23.52 2.42
CA ASP A 199 12.20 24.78 2.60
C ASP A 199 11.00 24.84 1.63
N LEU A 200 11.22 24.53 0.35
CA LEU A 200 10.15 24.51 -0.64
C LEU A 200 9.14 23.37 -0.41
N LEU A 201 9.58 22.20 0.11
CA LEU A 201 8.66 21.13 0.50
C LEU A 201 7.81 21.54 1.70
N ASP A 202 8.39 22.27 2.66
CA ASP A 202 7.67 22.80 3.80
C ASP A 202 6.58 23.79 3.37
N GLU A 203 6.84 24.64 2.37
CA GLU A 203 5.84 25.54 1.78
C GLU A 203 4.66 24.80 1.11
N VAL A 204 4.92 23.64 0.45
CA VAL A 204 3.84 22.80 -0.13
C VAL A 204 3.08 22.04 0.95
N GLU A 205 3.75 21.69 2.05
CA GLU A 205 3.13 20.99 3.18
C GLU A 205 2.31 21.92 4.08
N ASP A 206 2.59 23.22 4.08
CA ASP A 206 1.85 24.18 4.90
C ASP A 206 0.41 24.32 4.43
N VAL A 207 -0.51 23.88 5.27
CA VAL A 207 -1.95 23.91 5.01
C VAL A 207 -2.57 25.25 5.43
N TYR A 208 -1.88 26.01 6.27
CA TYR A 208 -2.39 27.27 6.83
C TYR A 208 -1.97 28.49 5.98
N GLU A 209 -0.78 28.46 5.43
CA GLU A 209 -0.26 29.51 4.54
C GLU A 209 0.37 28.85 3.30
N PRO A 210 -0.44 28.27 2.41
CA PRO A 210 0.10 27.53 1.27
C PRO A 210 0.79 28.49 0.30
N GLY A 211 2.11 28.54 0.35
CA GLY A 211 2.94 29.26 -0.61
C GLY A 211 2.85 28.63 -2.00
N LEU A 212 2.81 27.30 -2.05
CA LEU A 212 2.74 26.53 -3.28
C LEU A 212 1.55 25.56 -3.26
N PRO A 213 0.74 25.48 -4.33
CA PRO A 213 -0.47 24.66 -4.34
C PRO A 213 -0.17 23.14 -4.40
N ASN A 214 0.91 22.74 -5.06
CA ASN A 214 1.28 21.34 -5.26
C ASN A 214 2.74 21.19 -5.71
N LEU A 215 3.19 19.93 -5.90
CA LEU A 215 4.55 19.62 -6.35
C LEU A 215 4.83 20.03 -7.81
N ASP A 216 3.83 20.24 -8.63
CA ASP A 216 4.06 20.70 -10.00
C ASP A 216 4.43 22.20 -10.00
N ALA A 217 3.80 23.01 -9.15
CA ALA A 217 4.21 24.39 -8.89
C ALA A 217 5.61 24.46 -8.23
N PHE A 218 5.84 23.59 -7.23
CA PHE A 218 7.17 23.44 -6.62
C PHE A 218 8.27 23.17 -7.64
N LEU A 219 8.04 22.30 -8.63
CA LEU A 219 9.02 22.02 -9.68
C LEU A 219 9.31 23.26 -10.56
N VAL A 220 8.30 24.10 -10.80
CA VAL A 220 8.47 25.36 -11.55
C VAL A 220 9.36 26.32 -10.76
N ASP A 221 9.11 26.52 -9.48
CA ASP A 221 9.88 27.44 -8.65
C ASP A 221 11.30 26.92 -8.41
N LEU A 222 11.43 25.62 -8.21
CA LEU A 222 12.74 24.99 -8.11
C LEU A 222 13.56 25.15 -9.41
N ALA A 223 12.91 25.06 -10.58
CA ALA A 223 13.55 25.30 -11.87
C ALA A 223 13.98 26.76 -12.03
N ALA A 224 13.17 27.71 -11.58
CA ALA A 224 13.50 29.12 -11.58
C ALA A 224 14.69 29.45 -10.68
N ALA A 225 14.79 28.79 -9.52
CA ALA A 225 15.86 28.99 -8.55
C ALA A 225 17.19 28.34 -8.95
N LEU A 226 17.15 27.13 -9.49
CA LEU A 226 18.35 26.31 -9.75
C LEU A 226 18.79 26.29 -11.21
N GLY A 227 17.96 26.75 -12.17
CA GLY A 227 18.23 26.61 -13.59
C GLY A 227 18.33 25.14 -14.03
N ASP A 228 19.26 24.82 -14.91
CA ASP A 228 19.49 23.44 -15.38
C ASP A 228 20.34 22.67 -14.37
N HIS A 229 19.67 22.16 -13.32
CA HIS A 229 20.32 21.47 -12.22
C HIS A 229 19.82 20.01 -12.09
N PRO A 230 20.70 19.02 -11.83
CA PRO A 230 20.33 17.60 -11.72
C PRO A 230 19.25 17.28 -10.71
N VAL A 231 19.04 18.14 -9.71
CA VAL A 231 17.97 18.02 -8.70
C VAL A 231 16.60 18.04 -9.34
N LEU A 232 16.37 18.89 -10.35
CA LEU A 232 15.09 18.98 -11.05
C LEU A 232 14.69 17.64 -11.69
N ASP A 233 15.62 17.06 -12.41
CA ASP A 233 15.42 15.74 -13.03
C ASP A 233 15.13 14.68 -11.96
N GLN A 234 15.82 14.73 -10.83
CA GLN A 234 15.63 13.76 -9.76
C GLN A 234 14.28 13.91 -9.07
N VAL A 235 13.83 15.14 -8.78
CA VAL A 235 12.49 15.38 -8.23
C VAL A 235 11.42 14.93 -9.21
N ALA A 236 11.51 15.41 -10.47
CA ALA A 236 10.55 15.04 -11.51
C ALA A 236 10.44 13.53 -11.69
N ARG A 237 11.57 12.82 -11.78
CA ARG A 237 11.60 11.35 -11.85
C ARG A 237 10.98 10.70 -10.61
N THR A 238 11.24 11.24 -9.43
CA THR A 238 10.69 10.68 -8.19
C THR A 238 9.17 10.77 -8.18
N VAL A 239 8.60 11.89 -8.61
CA VAL A 239 7.16 12.10 -8.74
C VAL A 239 6.56 11.21 -9.84
N GLU A 240 7.14 11.21 -11.04
CA GLU A 240 6.64 10.43 -12.19
C GLU A 240 6.69 8.91 -11.97
N HIS A 241 7.68 8.42 -11.22
CA HIS A 241 7.79 7.00 -10.87
C HIS A 241 7.04 6.63 -9.61
N PHE A 242 6.44 7.60 -8.92
CA PHE A 242 5.63 7.33 -7.75
C PHE A 242 4.28 6.75 -8.17
N ARG A 243 4.01 5.53 -7.72
CA ARG A 243 2.81 4.79 -8.05
C ARG A 243 1.94 4.63 -6.82
N VAL A 244 0.69 4.96 -6.95
CA VAL A 244 -0.32 4.80 -5.90
C VAL A 244 -1.25 3.66 -6.30
N HIS A 245 -1.23 2.59 -5.52
CA HIS A 245 -2.15 1.47 -5.70
C HIS A 245 -3.26 1.56 -4.67
N TYR A 246 -4.50 1.36 -5.09
CA TYR A 246 -5.62 1.38 -4.17
C TYR A 246 -6.62 0.26 -4.41
N VAL A 247 -7.37 -0.05 -3.35
CA VAL A 247 -8.45 -1.03 -3.32
C VAL A 247 -9.69 -0.36 -2.74
N LEU A 248 -10.82 -0.51 -3.41
CA LEU A 248 -12.11 -0.10 -2.90
C LEU A 248 -12.72 -1.23 -2.07
N ASN A 249 -12.92 -1.01 -0.78
CA ASN A 249 -13.62 -1.96 0.07
C ASN A 249 -15.10 -1.60 0.23
N SER A 250 -15.95 -2.60 0.44
CA SER A 250 -17.41 -2.43 0.50
C SER A 250 -18.00 -1.82 -0.78
N PHE A 251 -17.46 -2.25 -1.92
CA PHE A 251 -17.90 -1.81 -3.24
C PHE A 251 -19.34 -2.29 -3.52
N ASN A 252 -20.18 -1.42 -4.05
CA ASN A 252 -21.59 -1.68 -4.36
C ASN A 252 -22.01 -1.24 -5.76
N GLY A 253 -21.08 -0.78 -6.60
CA GLY A 253 -21.31 -0.39 -7.99
C GLY A 253 -20.32 0.66 -8.47
N VAL A 254 -20.20 0.79 -9.80
CA VAL A 254 -19.22 1.70 -10.42
C VAL A 254 -19.58 3.15 -10.17
N ASP A 255 -20.83 3.54 -10.42
CA ASP A 255 -21.24 4.95 -10.37
C ASP A 255 -21.09 5.50 -8.95
N GLU A 256 -21.63 4.80 -7.96
CA GLU A 256 -21.50 5.24 -6.55
C GLU A 256 -20.04 5.27 -6.12
N ALA A 257 -19.28 4.21 -6.39
CA ALA A 257 -17.88 4.16 -5.99
C ALA A 257 -17.03 5.24 -6.68
N PHE A 258 -17.34 5.55 -7.95
CA PHE A 258 -16.66 6.61 -8.67
C PHE A 258 -16.97 7.99 -8.07
N ASP A 259 -18.25 8.32 -7.91
CA ASP A 259 -18.64 9.67 -7.46
C ASP A 259 -18.31 9.94 -6.00
N THR A 260 -18.42 8.92 -5.12
CA THR A 260 -18.24 9.12 -3.66
C THR A 260 -16.81 8.85 -3.18
N ALA A 261 -16.02 8.10 -3.93
CA ALA A 261 -14.67 7.72 -3.49
C ALA A 261 -13.57 8.08 -4.51
N VAL A 262 -13.69 7.62 -5.76
CA VAL A 262 -12.59 7.78 -6.72
C VAL A 262 -12.44 9.22 -7.17
N ARG A 263 -13.54 9.89 -7.51
CA ARG A 263 -13.52 11.29 -7.92
C ARG A 263 -12.90 12.21 -6.86
N PRO A 264 -13.40 12.26 -5.60
CA PRO A 264 -12.80 13.13 -4.60
C PRO A 264 -11.34 12.78 -4.28
N PHE A 265 -10.96 11.49 -4.37
CA PHE A 265 -9.59 11.06 -4.19
C PHE A 265 -8.65 11.59 -5.29
N VAL A 266 -9.05 11.43 -6.54
CA VAL A 266 -8.26 11.87 -7.71
C VAL A 266 -8.17 13.40 -7.74
N GLU A 267 -9.29 14.10 -7.58
CA GLU A 267 -9.34 15.57 -7.56
C GLU A 267 -8.43 16.16 -6.48
N ASN A 268 -8.49 15.60 -5.27
CA ASN A 268 -7.63 16.05 -4.19
C ASN A 268 -6.14 15.76 -4.48
N LEU A 269 -5.80 14.57 -4.99
CA LEU A 269 -4.42 14.25 -5.32
C LEU A 269 -3.86 15.14 -6.43
N VAL A 270 -4.61 15.37 -7.50
CA VAL A 270 -4.17 16.21 -8.61
C VAL A 270 -3.98 17.66 -8.15
N SER A 271 -4.91 18.18 -7.36
CA SER A 271 -4.86 19.58 -6.89
C SER A 271 -3.80 19.83 -5.82
N THR A 272 -3.57 18.89 -4.91
CA THR A 272 -2.72 19.11 -3.72
C THR A 272 -1.37 18.41 -3.77
N VAL A 273 -1.19 17.43 -4.68
CA VAL A 273 0.06 16.68 -4.78
C VAL A 273 0.69 16.84 -6.15
N SER A 274 0.20 16.18 -7.19
CA SER A 274 0.72 16.30 -8.57
C SER A 274 -0.18 15.56 -9.57
N GLU A 275 -0.35 16.11 -10.76
CA GLU A 275 -0.99 15.43 -11.90
C GLU A 275 -0.12 14.35 -12.56
N ARG A 276 1.18 14.32 -12.24
CA ARG A 276 2.18 13.42 -12.84
C ARG A 276 2.18 12.03 -12.22
N MET A 277 1.54 11.85 -11.06
CA MET A 277 1.49 10.56 -10.38
C MET A 277 0.69 9.53 -11.17
N THR A 278 1.09 8.28 -11.05
CA THR A 278 0.36 7.15 -11.61
C THR A 278 -0.56 6.53 -10.54
N LEU A 279 -1.86 6.66 -10.75
CA LEU A 279 -2.87 5.98 -9.93
C LEU A 279 -3.22 4.63 -10.56
N THR A 280 -3.42 3.62 -9.73
CA THR A 280 -3.78 2.28 -10.20
C THR A 280 -4.77 1.61 -9.25
N ASN A 281 -5.99 1.42 -9.72
CA ASN A 281 -6.97 0.60 -9.03
C ASN A 281 -6.57 -0.88 -9.15
N LEU A 282 -6.32 -1.56 -8.01
CA LEU A 282 -6.04 -3.00 -7.99
C LEU A 282 -7.31 -3.85 -8.06
N GLY A 283 -8.46 -3.26 -7.75
CA GLY A 283 -9.75 -3.93 -7.71
C GLY A 283 -10.57 -3.46 -6.53
N TRP A 284 -11.57 -4.24 -6.22
CA TRP A 284 -12.47 -3.97 -5.10
C TRP A 284 -12.81 -5.24 -4.34
N VAL A 285 -13.33 -5.05 -3.15
CA VAL A 285 -13.98 -6.09 -2.36
C VAL A 285 -15.44 -5.68 -2.17
N VAL A 286 -16.37 -6.49 -2.63
CA VAL A 286 -17.80 -6.20 -2.52
C VAL A 286 -18.25 -6.18 -1.07
N ARG A 287 -19.29 -5.41 -0.79
CA ARG A 287 -19.99 -5.49 0.49
C ARG A 287 -20.67 -6.87 0.58
N SER A 288 -20.31 -7.65 1.59
CA SER A 288 -20.79 -9.04 1.73
C SER A 288 -21.05 -9.39 3.19
N ASP A 289 -22.19 -10.03 3.42
CA ASP A 289 -22.52 -10.57 4.73
C ASP A 289 -21.59 -11.71 5.14
N GLU A 290 -21.03 -12.47 4.20
CA GLU A 290 -20.05 -13.51 4.46
C GLU A 290 -18.77 -12.93 5.11
N ILE A 291 -18.30 -11.77 4.60
CA ILE A 291 -17.16 -11.06 5.21
C ILE A 291 -17.51 -10.62 6.63
N HIS A 292 -18.69 -10.04 6.81
CA HIS A 292 -19.13 -9.58 8.13
C HIS A 292 -19.22 -10.76 9.11
N GLN A 293 -19.86 -11.85 8.74
CA GLN A 293 -19.96 -13.06 9.56
C GLN A 293 -18.59 -13.69 9.82
N GLY A 294 -17.71 -13.71 8.81
CA GLY A 294 -16.34 -14.17 8.94
C GLY A 294 -15.57 -13.36 10.00
N ASN A 295 -15.67 -12.04 9.97
CA ASN A 295 -15.07 -11.17 10.97
C ASN A 295 -15.63 -11.43 12.38
N CYS A 296 -16.96 -11.59 12.52
CA CYS A 296 -17.59 -11.92 13.80
C CYS A 296 -17.10 -13.27 14.35
N ARG A 297 -16.89 -14.25 13.50
CA ARG A 297 -16.39 -15.58 13.85
C ARG A 297 -14.86 -15.65 13.94
N LYS A 298 -14.17 -14.54 13.70
CA LYS A 298 -12.71 -14.44 13.59
C LYS A 298 -12.13 -15.43 12.56
N ARG A 299 -12.84 -15.65 11.48
CA ARG A 299 -12.43 -16.54 10.40
C ARG A 299 -12.51 -15.82 9.06
N PRO A 300 -11.37 -15.52 8.42
CA PRO A 300 -11.34 -14.86 7.13
C PRO A 300 -12.21 -15.55 6.08
N VAL A 301 -12.82 -14.80 5.17
CA VAL A 301 -13.77 -15.33 4.20
C VAL A 301 -13.16 -16.40 3.30
N LEU A 302 -11.86 -16.35 3.02
CA LEU A 302 -11.16 -17.38 2.26
C LEU A 302 -11.01 -18.70 3.02
N LEU A 303 -11.06 -18.67 4.35
CA LEU A 303 -10.99 -19.85 5.24
C LEU A 303 -12.38 -20.30 5.71
N ALA A 304 -13.43 -19.53 5.45
CA ALA A 304 -14.77 -19.90 5.81
C ALA A 304 -15.35 -20.87 4.77
N PRO A 305 -16.02 -21.96 5.18
CA PRO A 305 -16.76 -22.78 4.25
C PRO A 305 -17.85 -21.93 3.58
N PRO A 306 -18.06 -22.04 2.26
CA PRO A 306 -19.14 -21.33 1.59
C PRO A 306 -20.48 -21.79 2.18
N ASP A 307 -21.34 -20.85 2.58
CA ASP A 307 -22.64 -21.17 3.15
C ASP A 307 -23.48 -21.98 2.12
N GLY A 308 -23.87 -23.22 2.51
CA GLY A 308 -24.76 -24.09 1.73
C GLY A 308 -24.17 -24.71 0.47
N ARG A 309 -22.89 -24.56 0.20
CA ARG A 309 -22.19 -25.27 -0.89
C ARG A 309 -21.20 -26.27 -0.30
N PRO A 310 -21.11 -27.50 -0.87
CA PRO A 310 -20.05 -28.41 -0.46
C PRO A 310 -18.70 -27.71 -0.64
N ALA A 311 -17.77 -27.98 0.28
CA ALA A 311 -16.41 -27.41 0.33
C ALA A 311 -15.55 -27.64 -0.93
N SER A 312 -16.14 -28.16 -2.00
CA SER A 312 -15.53 -28.69 -3.20
C SER A 312 -15.66 -27.83 -4.46
N ARG A 313 -15.76 -26.49 -4.38
CA ARG A 313 -15.24 -25.75 -5.51
C ARG A 313 -13.76 -25.56 -5.26
N PRO A 314 -12.88 -26.20 -6.04
CA PRO A 314 -11.49 -25.82 -6.01
C PRO A 314 -11.46 -24.32 -6.29
N THR A 315 -11.00 -23.54 -5.30
CA THR A 315 -10.46 -22.23 -5.56
C THR A 315 -9.63 -22.40 -6.84
N ARG A 316 -9.85 -21.54 -7.82
CA ARG A 316 -9.23 -21.62 -9.15
C ARG A 316 -7.83 -22.20 -9.07
N GLY A 317 -7.59 -23.32 -9.75
CA GLY A 317 -6.30 -23.97 -9.75
C GLY A 317 -5.21 -23.04 -10.31
N GLU A 318 -3.95 -23.33 -10.07
CA GLU A 318 -2.80 -22.52 -10.55
C GLU A 318 -2.95 -22.11 -12.02
N ARG A 319 -3.47 -22.99 -12.89
CA ARG A 319 -3.69 -22.71 -14.32
C ARG A 319 -4.75 -21.64 -14.59
N GLU A 320 -5.83 -21.63 -13.80
CA GLU A 320 -6.89 -20.60 -13.92
C GLU A 320 -6.40 -19.26 -13.41
N LEU A 321 -5.55 -19.29 -12.41
CA LEU A 321 -4.96 -18.11 -11.84
C LEU A 321 -3.88 -17.53 -12.75
N ASP A 322 -3.04 -18.35 -13.39
CA ASP A 322 -2.12 -17.93 -14.45
C ASP A 322 -2.85 -17.33 -15.64
N ALA A 323 -4.02 -17.87 -15.97
CA ALA A 323 -4.89 -17.29 -17.01
C ALA A 323 -5.43 -15.91 -16.58
N LEU A 324 -5.85 -15.77 -15.32
CA LEU A 324 -6.30 -14.51 -14.76
C LEU A 324 -5.17 -13.46 -14.68
N ILE A 325 -3.96 -13.88 -14.30
CA ILE A 325 -2.77 -13.00 -14.31
C ILE A 325 -2.49 -12.50 -15.73
N ARG A 326 -2.59 -13.36 -16.75
CA ARG A 326 -2.42 -12.97 -18.15
C ARG A 326 -3.53 -12.06 -18.65
N GLU A 327 -4.75 -12.29 -18.24
CA GLU A 327 -5.91 -11.44 -18.58
C GLU A 327 -5.75 -10.04 -17.96
N THR A 328 -5.37 -9.96 -16.68
CA THR A 328 -5.14 -8.68 -15.99
C THR A 328 -3.92 -7.94 -16.52
N ALA A 329 -2.94 -8.64 -17.09
CA ALA A 329 -1.80 -8.05 -17.75
C ALA A 329 -2.18 -7.13 -18.92
N GLY A 330 -3.21 -7.51 -19.68
CA GLY A 330 -3.74 -6.70 -20.77
C GLY A 330 -4.44 -5.40 -20.34
N LEU A 331 -4.78 -5.27 -19.04
CA LEU A 331 -5.39 -4.06 -18.46
C LEU A 331 -4.36 -3.02 -18.00
N ALA A 332 -3.16 -3.45 -17.75
CA ALA A 332 -2.06 -2.59 -17.35
C ALA A 332 -1.21 -2.23 -18.59
N ALA A 333 -1.73 -1.37 -19.45
CA ALA A 333 -0.86 -0.66 -20.38
C ALA A 333 0.03 0.25 -19.54
N ASP A 334 1.23 -0.23 -19.24
CA ASP A 334 2.26 0.58 -18.59
C ASP A 334 2.54 1.78 -19.49
N PRO A 335 2.24 3.01 -19.09
CA PRO A 335 2.65 4.15 -19.89
C PRO A 335 4.18 4.06 -19.98
N ARG A 336 4.70 4.03 -21.19
CA ARG A 336 6.15 4.04 -21.42
C ARG A 336 6.73 5.19 -20.61
N PRO A 337 7.86 5.02 -19.92
CA PRO A 337 8.47 6.10 -19.18
C PRO A 337 8.70 7.26 -20.14
N ARG A 338 7.94 8.33 -19.97
CA ARG A 338 8.17 9.58 -20.70
C ARG A 338 9.48 10.15 -20.20
N LYS A 339 10.28 10.71 -21.09
CA LYS A 339 11.43 11.51 -20.64
C LYS A 339 10.87 12.60 -19.73
N PRO A 340 11.50 12.85 -18.56
CA PRO A 340 11.06 13.93 -17.70
C PRO A 340 11.10 15.22 -18.52
N VAL A 341 9.94 15.82 -18.69
CA VAL A 341 9.80 17.14 -19.29
C VAL A 341 9.58 18.09 -18.13
N LEU A 342 10.43 19.09 -18.02
CA LEU A 342 10.22 20.16 -17.03
C LEU A 342 8.81 20.72 -17.18
N PRO A 343 8.09 20.95 -16.09
CA PRO A 343 6.72 21.40 -16.15
C PRO A 343 6.63 22.75 -16.85
N VAL A 344 5.80 22.82 -17.87
CA VAL A 344 5.24 24.09 -18.30
C VAL A 344 4.14 24.43 -17.28
N PRO A 345 4.05 25.67 -16.80
CA PRO A 345 2.98 26.06 -15.87
C PRO A 345 1.63 25.86 -16.54
N THR A 346 1.00 24.73 -16.27
CA THR A 346 -0.37 24.41 -16.70
C THR A 346 -1.23 24.29 -15.44
N ARG A 347 -2.48 24.74 -15.54
CA ARG A 347 -3.43 24.44 -14.47
C ARG A 347 -3.62 22.93 -14.39
N PRO A 348 -3.68 22.34 -13.17
CA PRO A 348 -3.97 20.94 -13.00
C PRO A 348 -5.24 20.55 -13.77
N ASP A 349 -5.18 19.46 -14.56
CA ASP A 349 -6.33 18.93 -15.28
C ASP A 349 -6.80 17.61 -14.65
N PRO A 350 -7.65 17.67 -13.63
CA PRO A 350 -8.19 16.48 -12.98
C PRO A 350 -9.12 15.69 -13.91
N GLU A 351 -9.73 16.31 -14.92
CA GLU A 351 -10.71 15.62 -15.78
C GLU A 351 -10.08 14.48 -16.58
N SER A 352 -8.87 14.68 -17.09
CA SER A 352 -8.17 13.63 -17.82
C SER A 352 -7.76 12.45 -16.92
N ALA A 353 -7.43 12.71 -15.66
CA ALA A 353 -7.13 11.67 -14.67
C ALA A 353 -8.42 10.92 -14.28
N LEU A 354 -9.51 11.65 -14.04
CA LEU A 354 -10.82 11.10 -13.73
C LEU A 354 -11.35 10.20 -14.86
N ALA A 355 -11.26 10.66 -16.11
CA ALA A 355 -11.69 9.88 -17.26
C ALA A 355 -10.92 8.54 -17.37
N ARG A 356 -9.62 8.54 -17.09
CA ARG A 356 -8.80 7.32 -17.07
C ARG A 356 -9.24 6.34 -15.97
N GLU A 357 -9.49 6.84 -14.76
CA GLU A 357 -9.93 6.00 -13.64
C GLU A 357 -11.33 5.44 -13.85
N LEU A 358 -12.27 6.25 -14.35
CA LEU A 358 -13.61 5.80 -14.69
C LEU A 358 -13.59 4.72 -15.79
N ASP A 359 -12.82 4.91 -16.84
CA ASP A 359 -12.66 3.93 -17.90
C ASP A 359 -12.00 2.64 -17.40
N ALA A 360 -11.01 2.75 -16.49
CA ALA A 360 -10.39 1.60 -15.85
C ALA A 360 -11.40 0.81 -14.99
N LEU A 361 -12.20 1.50 -14.17
CA LEU A 361 -13.26 0.89 -13.37
C LEU A 361 -14.29 0.17 -14.24
N ASN A 362 -14.79 0.82 -15.28
CA ASN A 362 -15.76 0.25 -16.22
C ASN A 362 -15.19 -0.97 -16.93
N ARG A 363 -13.96 -0.89 -17.45
CA ARG A 363 -13.30 -2.04 -18.07
C ARG A 363 -13.16 -3.22 -17.12
N MET A 364 -12.77 -2.97 -15.88
CA MET A 364 -12.68 -4.02 -14.86
C MET A 364 -14.04 -4.60 -14.53
N TYR A 365 -15.07 -3.78 -14.40
CA TYR A 365 -16.42 -4.18 -14.08
C TYR A 365 -17.05 -5.03 -15.18
N HIS A 366 -16.98 -4.60 -16.43
CA HIS A 366 -17.62 -5.31 -17.57
C HIS A 366 -16.91 -6.62 -17.95
N ARG A 367 -15.58 -6.70 -17.82
CA ARG A 367 -14.83 -7.92 -18.17
C ARG A 367 -15.08 -9.10 -17.25
N ARG A 368 -15.52 -8.86 -16.06
CA ARG A 368 -15.57 -9.90 -15.05
C ARG A 368 -16.89 -10.65 -14.91
N GLY A 369 -17.94 -10.29 -15.54
CA GLY A 369 -19.24 -10.88 -15.26
C GLY A 369 -19.65 -10.67 -13.79
N ASN A 370 -20.78 -11.18 -13.37
CA ASN A 370 -21.33 -10.93 -12.04
C ASN A 370 -20.39 -11.37 -10.90
N ARG A 371 -20.05 -10.48 -9.95
CA ARG A 371 -18.97 -10.64 -8.99
C ARG A 371 -19.33 -10.24 -7.60
N ASP A 372 -20.37 -10.83 -7.17
CA ASP A 372 -20.87 -10.66 -5.82
C ASP A 372 -20.15 -11.58 -4.82
N ASP A 373 -19.22 -12.44 -5.30
CA ASP A 373 -18.44 -13.31 -4.44
C ASP A 373 -17.12 -12.63 -4.01
N PRO A 374 -16.93 -12.33 -2.72
CA PRO A 374 -15.73 -11.71 -2.21
C PRO A 374 -14.46 -12.56 -2.45
N ARG A 375 -14.57 -13.87 -2.60
CA ARG A 375 -13.42 -14.76 -2.90
C ARG A 375 -12.86 -14.45 -4.28
N ASP A 376 -13.75 -14.29 -5.27
CA ASP A 376 -13.35 -13.89 -6.63
C ASP A 376 -12.69 -12.51 -6.64
N ASN A 377 -13.14 -11.59 -5.78
CA ASN A 377 -12.51 -10.27 -5.66
C ASN A 377 -11.07 -10.39 -5.14
N PHE A 378 -10.81 -11.20 -4.11
CA PHE A 378 -9.46 -11.41 -3.59
C PHE A 378 -8.56 -12.11 -4.60
N ASP A 379 -9.06 -13.08 -5.35
CA ASP A 379 -8.30 -13.75 -6.42
C ASP A 379 -7.86 -12.75 -7.50
N TYR A 380 -8.75 -11.86 -7.88
CA TYR A 380 -8.41 -10.84 -8.86
C TYR A 380 -7.43 -9.78 -8.33
N LEU A 381 -7.69 -9.29 -7.15
CA LEU A 381 -6.80 -8.35 -6.51
C LEU A 381 -5.39 -8.92 -6.44
N THR A 382 -5.27 -10.20 -6.09
CA THR A 382 -4.00 -10.92 -6.06
C THR A 382 -3.37 -11.04 -7.44
N ALA A 383 -4.14 -11.43 -8.46
CA ALA A 383 -3.63 -11.53 -9.83
C ALA A 383 -3.12 -10.17 -10.35
N ARG A 384 -3.86 -9.08 -10.10
CA ARG A 384 -3.42 -7.73 -10.48
C ARG A 384 -2.18 -7.29 -9.71
N ALA A 385 -2.15 -7.52 -8.40
CA ALA A 385 -1.00 -7.19 -7.57
C ALA A 385 0.25 -7.94 -8.04
N LEU A 386 0.18 -9.24 -8.28
CA LEU A 386 1.29 -10.03 -8.82
C LEU A 386 1.79 -9.48 -10.16
N HIS A 387 0.87 -9.07 -11.03
CA HIS A 387 1.24 -8.50 -12.32
C HIS A 387 1.93 -7.14 -12.18
N LEU A 388 1.34 -6.24 -11.39
CA LEU A 388 1.81 -4.85 -11.27
C LEU A 388 3.02 -4.73 -10.34
N LEU A 389 2.97 -5.36 -9.17
CA LEU A 389 4.01 -5.28 -8.15
C LEU A 389 5.17 -6.24 -8.46
N GLY A 390 4.92 -7.36 -9.13
CA GLY A 390 5.95 -8.28 -9.59
C GLY A 390 6.94 -7.66 -10.58
N ARG A 391 6.49 -6.69 -11.37
CA ARG A 391 7.31 -5.94 -12.35
C ARG A 391 7.98 -4.70 -11.75
N ALA A 392 7.57 -4.24 -10.58
CA ALA A 392 8.26 -3.14 -9.94
C ALA A 392 9.71 -3.54 -9.72
N ARG A 393 10.63 -2.88 -10.41
CA ARG A 393 12.05 -2.95 -10.05
C ARG A 393 12.14 -2.57 -8.57
N PRO A 394 12.97 -3.25 -7.74
CA PRO A 394 13.33 -2.72 -6.44
C PRO A 394 13.63 -1.25 -6.66
N SER A 395 13.09 -0.35 -5.84
CA SER A 395 13.38 1.07 -6.00
C SER A 395 14.89 1.18 -6.18
N GLU A 396 15.36 2.01 -7.13
CA GLU A 396 16.80 2.23 -7.37
C GLU A 396 17.53 2.69 -6.11
N PHE A 397 16.77 3.14 -5.15
CA PHE A 397 17.16 3.44 -3.77
C PHE A 397 17.12 2.17 -2.93
N GLY A 398 17.87 1.14 -3.30
CA GLY A 398 18.05 -0.12 -2.60
C GLY A 398 17.44 -0.19 -1.20
N THR A 399 17.35 -1.24 -0.52
CA THR A 399 16.88 -1.32 0.86
C THR A 399 17.23 -0.03 1.60
N ALA A 400 16.35 0.98 1.49
CA ALA A 400 16.59 2.25 2.12
C ALA A 400 16.70 1.90 3.61
N ARG A 401 17.90 1.95 4.14
CA ARG A 401 18.07 2.01 5.57
C ARG A 401 17.23 3.20 5.99
N LEU A 402 16.10 2.94 6.61
CA LEU A 402 15.34 3.93 7.34
C LEU A 402 16.25 4.36 8.51
N VAL A 403 17.27 5.13 8.20
CA VAL A 403 18.09 5.79 9.21
C VAL A 403 17.35 7.10 9.45
N GLY A 404 16.69 7.14 10.58
CA GLY A 404 16.09 8.36 11.10
C GLY A 404 17.10 9.51 11.21
N PRO A 405 16.61 10.68 11.60
CA PRO A 405 17.30 11.96 11.52
C PRO A 405 18.64 11.96 12.20
#